data_7cc087e71535bbf6681e6cb066d409b6
#
_entry.id   7cc087e71535bbf6681e6cb066d409b6
#
_cell.length_a   1.000
_cell.length_b   1.000
_cell.length_c   1.000
_cell.angle_alpha   90.00
_cell.angle_beta   90.00
_cell.angle_gamma   90.00
#
_symmetry.space_group_name_H-M   'P 1'
#
loop_
_entity.id
_entity.type
_entity.pdbx_description
1 polymer ?
#
loop_
_entity_poly.entity_id
_entity_poly.type
_entity_poly.pdbx_seq_one_letter_code
_entity_poly.pdbx_strand_id
1 'polypeptide(L)'
;DGTRVARRRRWSWAGRVVGGHRVEDVCTPQALARDPELVHRFYDLRRAALAGVEPNEAHRALARLDAEWPGELLIVTQNVDDLHERAGAKRLLHMHGELKSALCAACEHRQAWDGDMPPGTICASCGSAAVRPDIVF
;
A
#
# COMPACT_ATOMS: atom_id res chain seq x y z
N ASP A 1 11.07 -23.80 38.84
CA ASP A 1 11.39 -23.80 37.41
C ASP A 1 10.21 -23.20 36.63
N GLY A 2 10.23 -21.87 36.55
CA GLY A 2 9.11 -21.12 36.04
C GLY A 2 9.33 -20.72 34.59
N THR A 3 8.91 -21.53 33.62
CA THR A 3 8.91 -21.21 32.23
C THR A 3 7.86 -20.11 31.96
N ARG A 4 8.29 -18.86 31.88
CA ARG A 4 7.45 -17.76 31.41
C ARG A 4 7.16 -17.97 29.94
N VAL A 5 6.00 -18.52 29.62
CA VAL A 5 5.45 -18.49 28.23
C VAL A 5 5.15 -17.04 27.89
N ALA A 6 5.95 -16.47 26.99
CA ALA A 6 5.69 -15.14 26.44
C ALA A 6 4.34 -15.16 25.73
N ARG A 7 3.34 -14.51 26.30
CA ARG A 7 2.04 -14.29 25.63
C ARG A 7 2.31 -13.48 24.36
N ARG A 8 2.17 -14.10 23.20
CA ARG A 8 2.12 -13.42 21.92
C ARG A 8 1.00 -12.38 22.00
N ARG A 9 1.33 -11.09 22.01
CA ARG A 9 0.35 -10.03 21.87
C ARG A 9 -0.31 -10.22 20.50
N ARG A 10 -1.57 -10.59 20.47
CA ARG A 10 -2.39 -10.52 19.26
C ARG A 10 -2.42 -9.06 18.87
N TRP A 11 -1.80 -8.72 17.73
CA TRP A 11 -1.92 -7.41 17.13
C TRP A 11 -3.37 -7.24 16.68
N SER A 12 -4.14 -6.48 17.44
CA SER A 12 -5.50 -6.10 17.06
C SER A 12 -5.44 -4.74 16.37
N TRP A 13 -5.96 -4.67 15.17
CA TRP A 13 -6.13 -3.42 14.41
C TRP A 13 -7.34 -2.61 14.91
N ALA A 14 -8.21 -3.22 15.70
CA ALA A 14 -9.42 -2.60 16.23
C ALA A 14 -9.10 -1.31 17.00
N GLY A 15 -9.75 -0.21 16.62
CA GLY A 15 -9.61 1.12 17.23
C GLY A 15 -8.36 1.91 16.81
N ARG A 16 -7.55 1.44 15.84
CA ARG A 16 -6.46 2.24 15.29
C ARG A 16 -7.00 3.31 14.34
N VAL A 17 -6.40 4.50 14.43
CA VAL A 17 -6.71 5.65 13.59
C VAL A 17 -5.58 5.87 12.60
N VAL A 18 -5.89 5.98 11.31
CA VAL A 18 -4.96 6.30 10.24
C VAL A 18 -5.54 7.48 9.45
N GLY A 19 -4.78 8.58 9.36
CA GLY A 19 -5.23 9.77 8.63
C GLY A 19 -6.56 10.35 9.14
N GLY A 20 -6.83 10.24 10.46
CA GLY A 20 -8.08 10.69 11.06
C GLY A 20 -9.27 9.73 10.96
N HIS A 21 -9.10 8.57 10.30
CA HIS A 21 -10.15 7.55 10.13
C HIS A 21 -9.79 6.26 10.89
N ARG A 22 -10.81 5.55 11.37
CA ARG A 22 -10.59 4.21 11.92
C ARG A 22 -10.19 3.27 10.78
N VAL A 23 -9.27 2.34 11.05
CA VAL A 23 -8.81 1.37 10.05
C VAL A 23 -9.97 0.59 9.44
N GLU A 24 -10.96 0.22 10.26
CA GLU A 24 -12.15 -0.51 9.84
C GLU A 24 -13.03 0.25 8.85
N ASP A 25 -12.89 1.58 8.78
CA ASP A 25 -13.69 2.44 7.91
C ASP A 25 -13.04 2.74 6.55
N VAL A 26 -11.73 2.47 6.41
CA VAL A 26 -10.98 2.83 5.19
C VAL A 26 -10.04 1.74 4.66
N CYS A 27 -9.66 0.74 5.47
CA CYS A 27 -8.66 -0.27 5.12
C CYS A 27 -9.21 -1.71 5.18
N THR A 28 -10.46 -1.92 4.80
CA THR A 28 -11.09 -3.25 4.76
C THR A 28 -11.93 -3.42 3.50
N PRO A 29 -12.11 -4.66 3.00
CA PRO A 29 -13.01 -4.93 1.88
C PRO A 29 -14.46 -4.48 2.18
N GLN A 30 -14.88 -4.61 3.45
CA GLN A 30 -16.21 -4.19 3.90
C GLN A 30 -16.37 -2.66 3.84
N ALA A 31 -15.32 -1.91 4.19
CA ALA A 31 -15.31 -0.45 4.06
C ALA A 31 -15.45 -0.03 2.60
N LEU A 32 -14.69 -0.65 1.70
CA LEU A 32 -14.76 -0.36 0.27
C LEU A 32 -16.14 -0.67 -0.32
N ALA A 33 -16.78 -1.76 0.12
CA ALA A 33 -18.13 -2.11 -0.32
C ALA A 33 -19.22 -1.18 0.25
N ARG A 34 -19.05 -0.72 1.50
CA ARG A 34 -20.01 0.14 2.21
C ARG A 34 -19.97 1.58 1.76
N ASP A 35 -18.75 2.14 1.62
CA ASP A 35 -18.51 3.54 1.30
C ASP A 35 -17.28 3.68 0.39
N PRO A 36 -17.44 3.37 -0.90
CA PRO A 36 -16.33 3.47 -1.86
C PRO A 36 -15.80 4.90 -2.00
N GLU A 37 -16.65 5.93 -1.85
CA GLU A 37 -16.21 7.33 -1.95
C GLU A 37 -15.22 7.69 -0.84
N LEU A 38 -15.53 7.32 0.40
CA LEU A 38 -14.65 7.54 1.54
C LEU A 38 -13.31 6.82 1.35
N VAL A 39 -13.34 5.56 0.94
CA VAL A 39 -12.13 4.74 0.75
C VAL A 39 -11.27 5.29 -0.39
N HIS A 40 -11.84 5.59 -1.56
CA HIS A 40 -11.10 6.16 -2.68
C HIS A 40 -10.47 7.50 -2.30
N ARG A 41 -11.24 8.41 -1.70
CA ARG A 41 -10.74 9.71 -1.24
C ARG A 41 -9.62 9.56 -0.20
N PHE A 42 -9.72 8.61 0.72
CA PHE A 42 -8.68 8.34 1.70
C PHE A 42 -7.35 7.96 1.01
N TYR A 43 -7.38 7.09 0.01
CA TYR A 43 -6.18 6.70 -0.73
C TYR A 43 -5.68 7.79 -1.67
N ASP A 44 -6.55 8.62 -2.24
CA ASP A 44 -6.18 9.79 -3.04
C ASP A 44 -5.38 10.81 -2.21
N LEU A 45 -5.85 11.13 -1.00
CA LEU A 45 -5.13 12.01 -0.08
C LEU A 45 -3.76 11.44 0.31
N ARG A 46 -3.65 10.13 0.53
CA ARG A 46 -2.38 9.46 0.83
C ARG A 46 -1.43 9.49 -0.37
N ARG A 47 -1.96 9.27 -1.57
CA ARG A 47 -1.18 9.35 -2.82
C ARG A 47 -0.65 10.77 -3.04
N ALA A 48 -1.50 11.78 -2.89
CA ALA A 48 -1.09 13.18 -2.98
C ALA A 48 -0.02 13.55 -1.95
N ALA A 49 -0.11 13.04 -0.72
CA ALA A 49 0.86 13.31 0.33
C ALA A 49 2.26 12.76 0.03
N LEU A 50 2.41 11.76 -0.85
CA LEU A 50 3.72 11.21 -1.24
C LEU A 50 4.63 12.26 -1.87
N ALA A 51 4.08 13.27 -2.53
CA ALA A 51 4.86 14.34 -3.16
C ALA A 51 5.67 15.19 -2.13
N GLY A 52 5.20 15.24 -0.88
CA GLY A 52 5.86 15.97 0.20
C GLY A 52 6.76 15.14 1.11
N VAL A 53 6.95 13.86 0.81
CA VAL A 53 7.75 12.95 1.64
C VAL A 53 9.00 12.51 0.90
N GLU A 54 10.11 12.38 1.64
CA GLU A 54 11.39 11.95 1.09
C GLU A 54 11.85 10.62 1.73
N PRO A 55 12.60 9.78 0.99
CA PRO A 55 13.24 8.61 1.56
C PRO A 55 14.13 8.97 2.74
N ASN A 56 14.05 8.20 3.81
CA ASN A 56 14.93 8.34 4.98
C ASN A 56 16.19 7.47 4.84
N GLU A 57 17.07 7.55 5.85
CA GLU A 57 18.35 6.83 5.84
C GLU A 57 18.19 5.30 5.78
N ALA A 58 17.09 4.74 6.32
CA ALA A 58 16.85 3.31 6.23
C ALA A 58 16.52 2.89 4.79
N HIS A 59 15.70 3.67 4.06
CA HIS A 59 15.44 3.44 2.64
C HIS A 59 16.73 3.50 1.82
N ARG A 60 17.59 4.51 2.07
CA ARG A 60 18.89 4.66 1.38
C ARG A 60 19.86 3.53 1.70
N ALA A 61 19.88 3.06 2.95
CA ALA A 61 20.75 1.94 3.34
C ALA A 61 20.32 0.63 2.65
N LEU A 62 19.02 0.36 2.56
CA LEU A 62 18.49 -0.80 1.86
C LEU A 62 18.73 -0.71 0.35
N ALA A 63 18.60 0.47 -0.25
CA ALA A 63 18.92 0.67 -1.66
C ALA A 63 20.42 0.45 -1.97
N ARG A 64 21.32 0.88 -1.08
CA ARG A 64 22.76 0.55 -1.19
C ARG A 64 23.01 -0.94 -1.06
N LEU A 65 22.39 -1.59 -0.08
CA LEU A 65 22.50 -3.04 0.08
C LEU A 65 22.01 -3.77 -1.18
N ASP A 66 20.88 -3.34 -1.76
CA ASP A 66 20.35 -3.89 -3.00
C ASP A 66 21.32 -3.74 -4.18
N ALA A 67 21.98 -2.59 -4.29
CA ALA A 67 22.92 -2.31 -5.36
C ALA A 67 24.25 -3.08 -5.22
N GLU A 68 24.74 -3.25 -3.98
CA GLU A 68 26.09 -3.74 -3.68
C GLU A 68 26.12 -5.24 -3.36
N TRP A 69 24.99 -5.83 -2.97
CA TRP A 69 24.94 -7.23 -2.59
C TRP A 69 25.13 -8.17 -3.81
N PRO A 70 26.18 -8.99 -3.81
CA PRO A 70 26.54 -9.79 -5.00
C PRO A 70 25.68 -11.04 -5.21
N GLY A 71 24.87 -11.43 -4.21
CA GLY A 71 24.01 -12.60 -4.24
C GLY A 71 22.54 -12.24 -4.51
N GLU A 72 21.67 -13.23 -4.31
CA GLU A 72 20.24 -13.03 -4.34
C GLU A 72 19.78 -12.16 -3.15
N LEU A 73 18.92 -11.21 -3.42
CA LEU A 73 18.31 -10.34 -2.43
C LEU A 73 16.93 -9.93 -2.93
N LEU A 74 15.96 -9.89 -2.04
CA LEU A 74 14.66 -9.32 -2.29
C LEU A 74 14.23 -8.52 -1.06
N ILE A 75 13.91 -7.26 -1.26
CA ILE A 75 13.28 -6.41 -0.24
C ILE A 75 11.79 -6.65 -0.30
N VAL A 76 11.19 -7.13 0.78
CA VAL A 76 9.74 -7.30 0.89
C VAL A 76 9.20 -6.26 1.86
N THR A 77 8.31 -5.41 1.38
CA THR A 77 7.72 -4.35 2.20
C THR A 77 6.21 -4.52 2.37
N GLN A 78 5.72 -4.15 3.54
CA GLN A 78 4.28 -3.97 3.82
C GLN A 78 3.83 -2.54 3.55
N ASN A 79 4.78 -1.62 3.34
CA ASN A 79 4.47 -0.25 3.01
C ASN A 79 3.95 -0.14 1.58
N VAL A 80 3.04 0.80 1.37
CA VAL A 80 2.37 1.03 0.09
C VAL A 80 2.87 2.29 -0.63
N ASP A 81 3.85 2.98 -0.02
CA ASP A 81 4.54 4.14 -0.61
C ASP A 81 5.65 3.71 -1.57
N ASP A 82 6.17 4.65 -2.36
CA ASP A 82 7.24 4.46 -3.35
C ASP A 82 8.63 4.89 -2.83
N LEU A 83 8.83 4.96 -1.52
CA LEU A 83 10.05 5.52 -0.94
C LEU A 83 11.28 4.63 -1.14
N HIS A 84 11.10 3.30 -1.20
CA HIS A 84 12.19 2.38 -1.51
C HIS A 84 12.70 2.57 -2.95
N GLU A 85 11.79 2.67 -3.93
CA GLU A 85 12.12 2.92 -5.33
C GLU A 85 12.78 4.29 -5.50
N ARG A 86 12.24 5.31 -4.85
CA ARG A 86 12.80 6.66 -4.88
C ARG A 86 14.18 6.73 -4.23
N ALA A 87 14.49 5.84 -3.30
CA ALA A 87 15.83 5.67 -2.75
C ALA A 87 16.78 4.90 -3.70
N GLY A 88 16.25 4.23 -4.74
CA GLY A 88 17.02 3.50 -5.72
C GLY A 88 16.97 1.97 -5.61
N ALA A 89 16.14 1.40 -4.72
CA ALA A 89 15.95 -0.04 -4.63
C ALA A 89 15.25 -0.58 -5.89
N LYS A 90 15.70 -1.75 -6.38
CA LYS A 90 15.21 -2.40 -7.61
C LYS A 90 14.61 -3.78 -7.37
N ARG A 91 15.19 -4.55 -6.44
CA ARG A 91 14.71 -5.89 -6.07
C ARG A 91 13.71 -5.78 -4.93
N LEU A 92 12.50 -5.32 -5.24
CA LEU A 92 11.47 -4.93 -4.27
C LEU A 92 10.14 -5.62 -4.57
N LEU A 93 9.45 -6.03 -3.51
CA LEU A 93 8.10 -6.58 -3.57
C LEU A 93 7.19 -5.87 -2.56
N HIS A 94 6.14 -5.24 -3.05
CA HIS A 94 5.07 -4.67 -2.24
C HIS A 94 4.00 -5.73 -1.94
N MET A 95 4.06 -6.33 -0.76
CA MET A 95 3.12 -7.41 -0.41
C MET A 95 1.71 -6.92 -0.08
N HIS A 96 1.52 -5.63 0.16
CA HIS A 96 0.21 -5.02 0.43
C HIS A 96 -0.27 -4.07 -0.68
N GLY A 97 0.35 -4.13 -1.87
CA GLY A 97 0.02 -3.25 -2.99
C GLY A 97 0.72 -1.90 -2.92
N GLU A 98 0.33 -0.98 -3.79
CA GLU A 98 1.02 0.29 -4.02
C GLU A 98 0.03 1.45 -4.19
N LEU A 99 0.32 2.59 -3.55
CA LEU A 99 -0.49 3.82 -3.68
C LEU A 99 -0.51 4.36 -5.12
N LYS A 100 0.59 4.17 -5.85
CA LYS A 100 0.73 4.60 -7.26
C LYS A 100 0.33 3.54 -8.27
N SER A 101 -0.49 2.58 -7.85
CA SER A 101 -1.06 1.55 -8.71
C SER A 101 -2.58 1.51 -8.59
N ALA A 102 -3.24 1.22 -9.70
CA ALA A 102 -4.66 0.95 -9.80
C ALA A 102 -4.90 -0.50 -10.20
N LEU A 103 -5.87 -1.15 -9.58
CA LEU A 103 -6.28 -2.52 -9.86
C LEU A 103 -7.73 -2.55 -10.35
N CYS A 104 -7.99 -3.19 -11.48
CA CYS A 104 -9.35 -3.50 -11.89
C CYS A 104 -9.86 -4.74 -11.18
N ALA A 105 -10.93 -4.61 -10.41
CA ALA A 105 -11.54 -5.73 -9.69
C ALA A 105 -12.25 -6.75 -10.62
N ALA A 106 -12.50 -6.39 -11.88
CA ALA A 106 -13.18 -7.27 -12.85
C ALA A 106 -12.22 -8.15 -13.67
N CYS A 107 -11.03 -7.62 -14.05
CA CYS A 107 -10.09 -8.33 -14.92
C CYS A 107 -8.66 -8.40 -14.36
N GLU A 108 -8.46 -7.94 -13.13
CA GLU A 108 -7.16 -7.94 -12.42
C GLU A 108 -6.05 -7.15 -13.13
N HIS A 109 -6.40 -6.35 -14.15
CA HIS A 109 -5.44 -5.47 -14.82
C HIS A 109 -4.91 -4.44 -13.82
N ARG A 110 -3.58 -4.31 -13.77
CA ARG A 110 -2.87 -3.30 -12.98
C ARG A 110 -2.26 -2.26 -13.91
N GLN A 111 -2.29 -1.02 -13.47
CA GLN A 111 -1.67 0.09 -14.20
C GLN A 111 -1.15 1.14 -13.22
N ALA A 112 -0.09 1.84 -13.62
CA ALA A 112 0.40 2.99 -12.86
C ALA A 112 -0.69 4.06 -12.75
N TRP A 113 -0.78 4.70 -11.59
CA TRP A 113 -1.80 5.70 -11.32
C TRP A 113 -1.25 6.86 -10.51
N ASP A 114 -1.47 8.05 -11.02
CA ASP A 114 -1.23 9.31 -10.31
C ASP A 114 -2.53 10.13 -10.27
N GLY A 115 -2.66 11.00 -9.26
CA GLY A 115 -3.85 11.84 -9.06
C GLY A 115 -5.03 11.10 -8.42
N ASP A 116 -6.20 11.71 -8.51
CA ASP A 116 -7.42 11.18 -7.90
C ASP A 116 -7.99 10.01 -8.69
N MET A 117 -8.59 9.08 -7.96
CA MET A 117 -9.24 7.89 -8.50
C MET A 117 -10.67 7.84 -7.96
N PRO A 118 -11.66 8.48 -8.62
CA PRO A 118 -13.04 8.41 -8.17
C PRO A 118 -13.63 7.00 -8.34
N PRO A 119 -14.58 6.59 -7.49
CA PRO A 119 -15.36 5.38 -7.73
C PRO A 119 -16.00 5.39 -9.11
N GLY A 120 -16.05 4.22 -9.76
CA GLY A 120 -16.56 4.13 -11.13
C GLY A 120 -15.53 4.45 -12.23
N THR A 121 -14.26 4.66 -11.88
CA THR A 121 -13.17 4.80 -12.85
C THR A 121 -13.14 3.61 -13.80
N ILE A 122 -13.05 3.90 -15.10
CA ILE A 122 -13.13 2.89 -16.17
C ILE A 122 -11.76 2.23 -16.36
N CYS A 123 -11.76 0.91 -16.43
CA CYS A 123 -10.58 0.13 -16.74
C CYS A 123 -10.20 0.26 -18.22
N ALA A 124 -8.94 0.62 -18.49
CA ALA A 124 -8.43 0.75 -19.86
C ALA A 124 -8.36 -0.59 -20.62
N SER A 125 -8.29 -1.71 -19.88
CA SER A 125 -8.18 -3.04 -20.48
C SER A 125 -9.54 -3.67 -20.82
N CYS A 126 -10.51 -3.64 -19.91
CA CYS A 126 -11.79 -4.33 -20.10
C CYS A 126 -13.02 -3.41 -20.19
N GLY A 127 -12.86 -2.10 -20.01
CA GLY A 127 -13.95 -1.13 -20.04
C GLY A 127 -14.90 -1.16 -18.83
N SER A 128 -14.63 -1.98 -17.84
CA SER A 128 -15.46 -2.05 -16.63
C SER A 128 -15.20 -0.86 -15.69
N ALA A 129 -16.25 -0.37 -15.04
CA ALA A 129 -16.19 0.67 -14.01
C ALA A 129 -15.77 0.11 -12.63
N ALA A 130 -14.73 -0.72 -12.60
CA ALA A 130 -14.32 -1.50 -11.43
C ALA A 130 -12.86 -1.23 -11.02
N VAL A 131 -12.31 -0.08 -11.37
CA VAL A 131 -10.96 0.31 -10.95
C VAL A 131 -10.98 0.81 -9.51
N ARG A 132 -10.04 0.31 -8.72
CA ARG A 132 -9.86 0.67 -7.32
C ARG A 132 -8.37 0.86 -6.98
N PRO A 133 -8.03 1.47 -5.84
CA PRO A 133 -6.65 1.46 -5.34
C PRO A 133 -6.11 0.03 -5.26
N ASP A 134 -4.88 -0.18 -5.75
CA ASP A 134 -4.20 -1.48 -5.70
C ASP A 134 -3.61 -1.72 -4.31
N ILE A 135 -4.50 -1.92 -3.36
CA ILE A 135 -4.18 -2.14 -1.95
C ILE A 135 -4.80 -3.46 -1.51
N VAL A 136 -4.06 -4.23 -0.73
CA VAL A 136 -4.57 -5.40 -0.02
C VAL A 136 -5.29 -4.90 1.24
N PHE A 137 -6.57 -5.13 1.28
CA PHE A 137 -7.44 -4.77 2.39
C PHE A 137 -7.52 -5.87 3.44
#